data_38f4fc275c44dfda6e8d9a3bf92457b9
#
_entry.id   38f4fc275c44dfda6e8d9a3bf92457b9
#
_cell.length_a   1.000
_cell.length_b   1.000
_cell.length_c   1.000
_cell.angle_alpha   90.00
_cell.angle_beta   90.00
_cell.angle_gamma   90.00
#
_symmetry.space_group_name_H-M   'P 1'
#
loop_
_entity.id
_entity.type
_entity.pdbx_description
1 polymer ?
#
loop_
_entity_poly.entity_id
_entity_poly.type
_entity_poly.pdbx_seq_one_letter_code
_entity_poly.pdbx_strand_id
1 'polypeptide(L)'
;MESSFFLGKTLYGLNQLFLHLILGWPAYLLAGKTGGPRYGTSNHFWPTSPFSKKLWPSIWAKKVWISDWGIIFMLSLLVFWSMKFGIYSMVSLYLGPLLVVNIWLVIYTWLHHTDTDVPHLGASEFSYMRGAFLSIDRPYGKILDFLHHSIGSTHAIHHIEPTVPHYHARLATRILKNKFPKVYLYNPTPIYKSLWHIATNCVAVKKDYEIDRYVWKQPNHNKIK
;
A
#
# COMPACT_ATOMS: atom_id res chain seq x y z
N MET A 1 -31.10 -14.35 -9.55
CA MET A 1 -30.67 -13.20 -8.74
C MET A 1 -29.29 -13.39 -8.08
N GLU A 2 -28.98 -14.56 -7.55
CA GLU A 2 -27.63 -14.83 -6.96
C GLU A 2 -26.48 -14.84 -7.98
N SER A 3 -26.69 -15.38 -9.20
CA SER A 3 -25.68 -15.43 -10.23
C SER A 3 -25.26 -14.04 -10.75
N SER A 4 -26.20 -13.10 -10.89
CA SER A 4 -25.91 -11.73 -11.32
C SER A 4 -25.18 -10.94 -10.24
N PHE A 5 -25.48 -11.17 -8.96
CA PHE A 5 -24.76 -10.58 -7.84
C PHE A 5 -23.32 -11.11 -7.74
N PHE A 6 -23.14 -12.41 -7.93
CA PHE A 6 -21.83 -13.05 -7.93
C PHE A 6 -20.95 -12.55 -9.09
N LEU A 7 -21.51 -12.45 -10.29
CA LEU A 7 -20.81 -11.92 -11.47
C LEU A 7 -20.42 -10.45 -11.25
N GLY A 8 -21.30 -9.63 -10.70
CA GLY A 8 -21.00 -8.24 -10.37
C GLY A 8 -19.88 -8.10 -9.35
N LYS A 9 -19.88 -8.93 -8.30
CA LYS A 9 -18.80 -8.93 -7.28
C LYS A 9 -17.46 -9.38 -7.88
N THR A 10 -17.48 -10.37 -8.77
CA THR A 10 -16.27 -10.87 -9.45
C THR A 10 -15.66 -9.81 -10.36
N LEU A 11 -16.46 -9.20 -11.23
CA LEU A 11 -16.01 -8.13 -12.12
C LEU A 11 -15.49 -6.93 -11.33
N TYR A 12 -16.17 -6.55 -10.25
CA TYR A 12 -15.71 -5.50 -9.36
C TYR A 12 -14.35 -5.84 -8.74
N GLY A 13 -14.18 -7.04 -8.18
CA GLY A 13 -12.92 -7.48 -7.59
C GLY A 13 -11.76 -7.48 -8.59
N LEU A 14 -11.97 -7.99 -9.79
CA LEU A 14 -10.98 -7.97 -10.87
C LEU A 14 -10.60 -6.54 -11.25
N ASN A 15 -11.58 -5.65 -11.39
CA ASN A 15 -11.33 -4.23 -11.68
C ASN A 15 -10.54 -3.56 -10.56
N GLN A 16 -10.87 -3.83 -9.28
CA GLN A 16 -10.10 -3.31 -8.13
C GLN A 16 -8.66 -3.80 -8.15
N LEU A 17 -8.43 -5.10 -8.39
CA LEU A 17 -7.08 -5.65 -8.50
C LEU A 17 -6.30 -4.97 -9.62
N PHE A 18 -6.89 -4.85 -10.80
CA PHE A 18 -6.25 -4.17 -11.94
C PHE A 18 -5.88 -2.72 -11.62
N LEU A 19 -6.86 -1.93 -11.15
CA LEU A 19 -6.65 -0.51 -10.84
C LEU A 19 -5.57 -0.32 -9.76
N HIS A 20 -5.60 -1.10 -8.68
CA HIS A 20 -4.64 -0.96 -7.60
C HIS A 20 -3.24 -1.44 -8.01
N LEU A 21 -3.11 -2.64 -8.59
CA LEU A 21 -1.81 -3.23 -8.87
C LEU A 21 -1.09 -2.57 -10.04
N ILE A 22 -1.83 -2.08 -11.04
CA ILE A 22 -1.24 -1.48 -12.24
C ILE A 22 -1.17 0.04 -12.14
N LEU A 23 -2.25 0.68 -11.71
CA LEU A 23 -2.37 2.15 -11.71
C LEU A 23 -2.21 2.79 -10.33
N GLY A 24 -2.32 2.02 -9.24
CA GLY A 24 -2.33 2.56 -7.87
C GLY A 24 -1.09 3.39 -7.55
N TRP A 25 0.09 2.87 -7.82
CA TRP A 25 1.34 3.59 -7.55
C TRP A 25 1.54 4.82 -8.46
N PRO A 26 1.42 4.74 -9.79
CA PRO A 26 1.47 5.92 -10.65
C PRO A 26 0.44 6.99 -10.27
N ALA A 27 -0.80 6.60 -10.00
CA ALA A 27 -1.85 7.53 -9.61
C ALA A 27 -1.53 8.21 -8.26
N TYR A 28 -0.96 7.48 -7.31
CA TYR A 28 -0.50 8.03 -6.03
C TYR A 28 0.61 9.08 -6.24
N LEU A 29 1.58 8.82 -7.08
CA LEU A 29 2.66 9.76 -7.36
C LEU A 29 2.16 11.07 -7.99
N LEU A 30 1.15 10.98 -8.87
CA LEU A 30 0.61 12.13 -9.60
C LEU A 30 -0.45 12.91 -8.81
N ALA A 31 -1.27 12.25 -8.01
CA ALA A 31 -2.39 12.86 -7.30
C ALA A 31 -2.70 12.16 -5.97
N GLY A 32 -1.68 12.04 -5.11
CA GLY A 32 -1.80 11.39 -3.82
C GLY A 32 -2.67 12.16 -2.83
N LYS A 33 -3.67 11.47 -2.26
CA LYS A 33 -4.56 11.98 -1.19
C LYS A 33 -4.32 11.27 0.15
N THR A 34 -3.31 10.43 0.22
CA THR A 34 -3.06 9.51 1.35
C THR A 34 -2.57 10.20 2.61
N GLY A 35 -2.12 11.45 2.53
CA GLY A 35 -1.81 12.27 3.70
C GLY A 35 -3.03 12.72 4.52
N GLY A 36 -4.22 12.32 4.09
CA GLY A 36 -5.48 12.68 4.70
C GLY A 36 -5.92 14.14 4.42
N PRO A 37 -7.07 14.56 4.96
CA PRO A 37 -7.64 15.88 4.68
C PRO A 37 -6.71 17.05 5.04
N ARG A 38 -5.86 16.86 6.05
CA ARG A 38 -4.91 17.89 6.51
C ARG A 38 -3.91 18.30 5.43
N TYR A 39 -3.44 17.33 4.63
CA TYR A 39 -2.40 17.57 3.63
C TYR A 39 -2.95 17.89 2.24
N GLY A 40 -4.20 17.54 1.96
CA GLY A 40 -4.83 17.75 0.67
C GLY A 40 -4.26 16.83 -0.44
N THR A 41 -4.47 17.19 -1.69
CA THR A 41 -3.91 16.46 -2.84
C THR A 41 -2.48 16.89 -3.08
N SER A 42 -1.55 15.94 -3.01
CA SER A 42 -0.10 16.16 -3.22
C SER A 42 0.35 15.54 -4.54
N ASN A 43 1.38 16.11 -5.16
CA ASN A 43 2.04 15.54 -6.33
C ASN A 43 3.52 15.38 -6.02
N HIS A 44 4.10 14.23 -6.36
CA HIS A 44 5.49 13.91 -6.03
C HIS A 44 6.50 14.53 -7.00
N PHE A 45 6.03 15.03 -8.15
CA PHE A 45 6.84 15.71 -9.16
C PHE A 45 6.58 17.22 -9.20
N TRP A 46 5.47 17.69 -8.59
CA TRP A 46 5.09 19.10 -8.61
C TRP A 46 4.75 19.58 -7.20
N PRO A 47 5.74 20.02 -6.42
CA PRO A 47 5.59 20.31 -4.99
C PRO A 47 4.96 21.69 -4.70
N THR A 48 4.33 22.33 -5.69
CA THR A 48 3.76 23.68 -5.58
C THR A 48 2.33 23.73 -6.12
N SER A 49 1.68 24.91 -6.09
CA SER A 49 0.35 25.10 -6.68
C SER A 49 0.29 24.54 -8.12
N PRO A 50 -0.79 23.84 -8.51
CA PRO A 50 -2.09 23.71 -7.82
C PRO A 50 -2.16 22.64 -6.72
N PHE A 51 -1.08 21.90 -6.48
CA PHE A 51 -1.04 20.85 -5.46
C PHE A 51 -0.72 21.44 -4.07
N SER A 52 -0.99 20.64 -3.03
CA SER A 52 -0.73 21.02 -1.66
C SER A 52 0.77 21.09 -1.37
N LYS A 53 1.21 22.22 -0.83
CA LYS A 53 2.60 22.45 -0.39
C LYS A 53 2.91 21.83 0.97
N LYS A 54 1.90 21.35 1.71
CA LYS A 54 2.04 20.91 3.10
C LYS A 54 2.91 19.68 3.27
N LEU A 55 2.94 18.80 2.26
CA LEU A 55 3.79 17.61 2.26
C LEU A 55 5.26 17.97 1.97
N TRP A 56 5.50 19.09 1.25
CA TRP A 56 6.81 19.49 0.78
C TRP A 56 7.21 20.88 1.30
N PRO A 57 7.40 21.06 2.62
CA PRO A 57 7.75 22.38 3.14
C PRO A 57 9.16 22.80 2.72
N SER A 58 9.31 24.06 2.31
CA SER A 58 10.58 24.77 2.00
C SER A 58 11.67 23.94 1.29
N ILE A 59 12.66 23.42 2.03
CA ILE A 59 13.81 22.69 1.48
C ILE A 59 13.40 21.39 0.75
N TRP A 60 12.29 20.73 1.15
CA TRP A 60 11.82 19.51 0.51
C TRP A 60 11.30 19.76 -0.91
N ALA A 61 10.67 20.91 -1.16
CA ALA A 61 10.27 21.28 -2.52
C ALA A 61 11.47 21.40 -3.46
N LYS A 62 12.58 21.98 -2.98
CA LYS A 62 13.83 22.03 -3.75
C LYS A 62 14.39 20.64 -4.03
N LYS A 63 14.34 19.74 -3.05
CA LYS A 63 14.78 18.34 -3.24
C LYS A 63 13.93 17.59 -4.26
N VAL A 64 12.62 17.85 -4.32
CA VAL A 64 11.74 17.29 -5.35
C VAL A 64 12.21 17.74 -6.73
N TRP A 65 12.43 19.05 -6.95
CA TRP A 65 12.92 19.55 -8.23
C TRP A 65 14.28 18.95 -8.63
N ILE A 66 15.20 18.75 -7.69
CA ILE A 66 16.48 18.08 -7.96
C ILE A 66 16.24 16.62 -8.38
N SER A 67 15.32 15.92 -7.70
CA SER A 67 14.94 14.56 -8.07
C SER A 67 14.33 14.49 -9.47
N ASP A 68 13.51 15.47 -9.85
CA ASP A 68 12.88 15.53 -11.17
C ASP A 68 13.91 15.66 -12.29
N TRP A 69 14.97 16.43 -12.08
CA TRP A 69 16.10 16.47 -13.04
C TRP A 69 16.75 15.10 -13.22
N GLY A 70 16.93 14.34 -12.13
CA GLY A 70 17.40 12.96 -12.20
C GLY A 70 16.47 12.05 -12.99
N ILE A 71 15.14 12.21 -12.80
CA ILE A 71 14.12 11.46 -13.54
C ILE A 71 14.14 11.84 -15.03
N ILE A 72 14.20 13.13 -15.37
CA ILE A 72 14.29 13.60 -16.76
C ILE A 72 15.55 13.05 -17.43
N PHE A 73 16.68 13.09 -16.74
CA PHE A 73 17.93 12.50 -17.25
C PHE A 73 17.78 11.00 -17.53
N MET A 74 17.21 10.25 -16.57
CA MET A 74 16.98 8.81 -16.74
C MET A 74 16.01 8.50 -17.88
N LEU A 75 14.92 9.25 -18.00
CA LEU A 75 13.99 9.11 -19.11
C LEU A 75 14.67 9.38 -20.47
N SER A 76 15.56 10.38 -20.54
CA SER A 76 16.36 10.66 -21.74
C SER A 76 17.26 9.48 -22.12
N LEU A 77 17.90 8.85 -21.12
CA LEU A 77 18.70 7.64 -21.35
C LEU A 77 17.84 6.48 -21.86
N LEU A 78 16.63 6.29 -21.33
CA LEU A 78 15.72 5.23 -21.80
C LEU A 78 15.23 5.47 -23.23
N VAL A 79 14.95 6.72 -23.60
CA VAL A 79 14.65 7.10 -24.99
C VAL A 79 15.82 6.78 -25.90
N PHE A 80 17.03 7.22 -25.53
CA PHE A 80 18.24 6.92 -26.28
C PHE A 80 18.49 5.41 -26.43
N TRP A 81 18.32 4.65 -25.34
CA TRP A 81 18.41 3.19 -25.35
C TRP A 81 17.40 2.59 -26.34
N SER A 82 16.13 3.04 -26.26
CA SER A 82 15.06 2.57 -27.14
C SER A 82 15.37 2.84 -28.61
N MET A 83 15.91 4.02 -28.94
CA MET A 83 16.30 4.37 -30.30
C MET A 83 17.47 3.49 -30.82
N LYS A 84 18.42 3.14 -29.96
CA LYS A 84 19.60 2.37 -30.35
C LYS A 84 19.38 0.86 -30.37
N PHE A 85 18.63 0.32 -29.40
CA PHE A 85 18.47 -1.13 -29.18
C PHE A 85 17.03 -1.62 -29.37
N GLY A 86 16.15 -0.74 -29.78
CA GLY A 86 14.73 -1.04 -30.01
C GLY A 86 13.88 -0.97 -28.74
N ILE A 87 12.59 -0.68 -28.94
CA ILE A 87 11.60 -0.52 -27.88
C ILE A 87 11.41 -1.81 -27.06
N TYR A 88 11.51 -2.98 -27.68
CA TYR A 88 11.39 -4.25 -27.00
C TYR A 88 12.45 -4.46 -25.93
N SER A 89 13.69 -4.04 -26.19
CA SER A 89 14.78 -4.11 -25.22
C SER A 89 14.47 -3.25 -23.99
N MET A 90 14.01 -2.03 -24.19
CA MET A 90 13.64 -1.11 -23.10
C MET A 90 12.44 -1.63 -22.30
N VAL A 91 11.40 -2.12 -22.97
CA VAL A 91 10.23 -2.69 -22.31
C VAL A 91 10.61 -3.92 -21.48
N SER A 92 11.39 -4.84 -22.03
CA SER A 92 11.75 -6.09 -21.34
C SER A 92 12.70 -5.87 -20.17
N LEU A 93 13.69 -5.00 -20.31
CA LEU A 93 14.75 -4.83 -19.32
C LEU A 93 14.48 -3.73 -18.30
N TYR A 94 13.55 -2.81 -18.58
CA TYR A 94 13.23 -1.71 -17.67
C TYR A 94 11.76 -1.64 -17.30
N LEU A 95 10.84 -1.45 -18.25
CA LEU A 95 9.42 -1.27 -17.93
C LEU A 95 8.78 -2.51 -17.33
N GLY A 96 9.12 -3.71 -17.82
CA GLY A 96 8.62 -4.97 -17.27
C GLY A 96 9.03 -5.15 -15.79
N PRO A 97 10.32 -5.10 -15.46
CA PRO A 97 10.78 -5.13 -14.07
C PRO A 97 10.18 -4.01 -13.21
N LEU A 98 10.09 -2.79 -13.72
CA LEU A 98 9.47 -1.67 -13.00
C LEU A 98 8.01 -1.94 -12.66
N LEU A 99 7.24 -2.51 -13.60
CA LEU A 99 5.85 -2.90 -13.35
C LEU A 99 5.75 -3.96 -12.23
N VAL A 100 6.65 -4.95 -12.23
CA VAL A 100 6.71 -5.96 -11.17
C VAL A 100 7.00 -5.32 -9.82
N VAL A 101 7.95 -4.37 -9.75
CA VAL A 101 8.25 -3.62 -8.53
C VAL A 101 7.02 -2.83 -8.06
N ASN A 102 6.32 -2.13 -8.97
CA ASN A 102 5.11 -1.38 -8.64
C ASN A 102 4.00 -2.28 -8.08
N ILE A 103 3.78 -3.44 -8.71
CA ILE A 103 2.81 -4.43 -8.24
C ILE A 103 3.15 -4.89 -6.82
N TRP A 104 4.39 -5.26 -6.54
CA TRP A 104 4.81 -5.69 -5.21
C TRP A 104 4.71 -4.57 -4.18
N LEU A 105 5.06 -3.35 -4.53
CA LEU A 105 4.93 -2.19 -3.65
C LEU A 105 3.47 -1.99 -3.22
N VAL A 106 2.53 -2.10 -4.17
CA VAL A 106 1.10 -2.00 -3.86
C VAL A 106 0.62 -3.20 -3.05
N ILE A 107 1.07 -4.42 -3.36
CA ILE A 107 0.73 -5.61 -2.57
C ILE A 107 1.14 -5.41 -1.11
N TYR A 108 2.36 -4.97 -0.83
CA TYR A 108 2.82 -4.71 0.54
C TYR A 108 1.99 -3.64 1.23
N THR A 109 1.82 -2.49 0.62
CA THR A 109 1.06 -1.40 1.23
C THR A 109 -0.41 -1.76 1.43
N TRP A 110 -1.02 -2.46 0.51
CA TRP A 110 -2.43 -2.82 0.59
C TRP A 110 -2.70 -3.95 1.58
N LEU A 111 -1.97 -5.08 1.47
CA LEU A 111 -2.19 -6.25 2.34
C LEU A 111 -1.85 -6.01 3.79
N HIS A 112 -0.81 -5.21 4.07
CA HIS A 112 -0.35 -5.04 5.45
C HIS A 112 -1.09 -3.93 6.19
N HIS A 113 -1.84 -3.08 5.49
CA HIS A 113 -2.57 -1.95 6.09
C HIS A 113 -4.09 -2.03 5.90
N THR A 114 -4.59 -3.08 5.27
CA THR A 114 -6.01 -3.21 4.97
C THR A 114 -6.52 -4.61 5.30
N ASP A 115 -7.55 -4.67 6.11
CA ASP A 115 -8.39 -5.84 6.31
C ASP A 115 -9.76 -5.38 6.82
N THR A 116 -10.78 -6.23 6.70
CA THR A 116 -12.14 -5.91 7.17
C THR A 116 -12.20 -5.57 8.65
N ASP A 117 -11.29 -6.14 9.45
CA ASP A 117 -11.24 -5.98 10.90
C ASP A 117 -10.27 -4.86 11.35
N VAL A 118 -9.56 -4.24 10.40
CA VAL A 118 -8.61 -3.16 10.69
C VAL A 118 -9.27 -1.80 10.42
N PRO A 119 -9.52 -1.00 11.47
CA PRO A 119 -10.11 0.33 11.32
C PRO A 119 -9.08 1.35 10.86
N HIS A 120 -9.53 2.45 10.25
CA HIS A 120 -8.72 3.64 10.05
C HIS A 120 -8.99 4.62 11.21
N LEU A 121 -7.95 5.00 11.91
CA LEU A 121 -8.05 5.91 13.07
C LEU A 121 -8.31 7.34 12.61
N GLY A 122 -9.21 8.03 13.28
CA GLY A 122 -9.39 9.47 13.17
C GLY A 122 -8.30 10.25 13.92
N ALA A 123 -8.34 11.57 13.81
CA ALA A 123 -7.26 12.43 14.32
C ALA A 123 -7.10 12.36 15.85
N SER A 124 -8.19 12.19 16.60
CA SER A 124 -8.17 12.11 18.07
C SER A 124 -7.69 10.74 18.58
N GLU A 125 -7.89 9.69 17.77
CA GLU A 125 -7.53 8.32 18.12
C GLU A 125 -6.14 7.91 17.62
N PHE A 126 -5.60 8.68 16.65
CA PHE A 126 -4.31 8.37 16.04
C PHE A 126 -3.15 8.71 16.97
N SER A 127 -2.29 7.73 17.20
CA SER A 127 -0.91 7.94 17.65
C SER A 127 0.02 7.05 16.81
N TYR A 128 1.30 7.39 16.78
CA TYR A 128 2.29 6.62 16.02
C TYR A 128 2.22 5.12 16.37
N MET A 129 2.26 4.80 17.65
CA MET A 129 2.24 3.41 18.12
C MET A 129 0.92 2.70 17.80
N ARG A 130 -0.22 3.38 17.97
CA ARG A 130 -1.52 2.79 17.60
C ARG A 130 -1.60 2.50 16.11
N GLY A 131 -1.14 3.44 15.28
CA GLY A 131 -1.07 3.23 13.82
C GLY A 131 -0.13 2.09 13.44
N ALA A 132 1.04 1.99 14.06
CA ALA A 132 2.02 0.93 13.81
C ALA A 132 1.46 -0.46 14.15
N PHE A 133 0.73 -0.60 15.26
CA PHE A 133 0.08 -1.85 15.65
C PHE A 133 -1.15 -2.24 14.78
N LEU A 134 -1.65 -1.35 13.92
CA LEU A 134 -2.65 -1.72 12.92
C LEU A 134 -2.03 -2.33 11.65
N SER A 135 -0.70 -2.47 11.62
CA SER A 135 -0.03 -3.23 10.56
C SER A 135 -0.13 -4.73 10.81
N ILE A 136 -0.41 -5.48 9.76
CA ILE A 136 -0.67 -6.93 9.83
C ILE A 136 0.55 -7.67 9.31
N ASP A 137 1.09 -8.60 10.09
CA ASP A 137 2.10 -9.54 9.60
C ASP A 137 1.44 -10.67 8.80
N ARG A 138 1.88 -10.86 7.55
CA ARG A 138 1.39 -11.88 6.62
C ARG A 138 2.57 -12.65 6.03
N PRO A 139 2.70 -13.97 6.29
CA PRO A 139 3.73 -14.76 5.65
C PRO A 139 3.40 -14.99 4.17
N TYR A 140 4.39 -14.80 3.31
CA TYR A 140 4.24 -15.00 1.86
C TYR A 140 4.76 -16.35 1.39
N GLY A 141 5.13 -17.20 2.33
CA GLY A 141 5.74 -18.51 2.06
C GLY A 141 7.26 -18.44 1.94
N LYS A 142 7.90 -19.61 2.01
CA LYS A 142 9.37 -19.69 2.16
C LYS A 142 10.16 -18.96 1.07
N ILE A 143 9.73 -19.07 -0.18
CA ILE A 143 10.43 -18.48 -1.33
C ILE A 143 10.31 -16.96 -1.31
N LEU A 144 9.08 -16.44 -1.23
CA LEU A 144 8.87 -14.99 -1.25
C LEU A 144 9.39 -14.32 0.03
N ASP A 145 9.24 -14.95 1.20
CA ASP A 145 9.83 -14.45 2.43
C ASP A 145 11.36 -14.38 2.35
N PHE A 146 12.00 -15.34 1.68
CA PHE A 146 13.45 -15.29 1.44
C PHE A 146 13.83 -14.17 0.48
N LEU A 147 13.18 -14.09 -0.69
CA LEU A 147 13.48 -13.08 -1.71
C LEU A 147 13.22 -11.64 -1.24
N HIS A 148 12.21 -11.47 -0.38
CA HIS A 148 11.80 -10.15 0.12
C HIS A 148 12.21 -9.91 1.58
N HIS A 149 13.24 -10.63 2.05
CA HIS A 149 13.82 -10.45 3.39
C HIS A 149 12.79 -10.52 4.53
N SER A 150 11.73 -11.33 4.35
CA SER A 150 10.66 -11.55 5.32
C SER A 150 9.82 -10.31 5.65
N ILE A 151 9.84 -9.26 4.84
CA ILE A 151 9.10 -8.02 5.11
C ILE A 151 7.60 -8.28 5.36
N GLY A 152 6.98 -9.25 4.68
CA GLY A 152 5.60 -9.62 4.90
C GLY A 152 5.35 -10.23 6.28
N SER A 153 6.26 -11.08 6.75
CA SER A 153 6.16 -11.76 8.06
C SER A 153 6.65 -10.91 9.24
N THR A 154 7.19 -9.71 8.99
CA THR A 154 7.80 -8.82 9.99
C THR A 154 7.45 -7.36 9.75
N HIS A 155 6.27 -7.11 9.18
CA HIS A 155 5.86 -5.76 8.75
C HIS A 155 5.54 -4.85 9.94
N ALA A 156 4.91 -5.41 10.99
CA ALA A 156 4.60 -4.64 12.19
C ALA A 156 5.85 -4.09 12.87
N ILE A 157 6.92 -4.88 12.99
CA ILE A 157 8.17 -4.38 13.59
C ILE A 157 8.85 -3.34 12.71
N HIS A 158 8.72 -3.44 11.38
CA HIS A 158 9.21 -2.41 10.46
C HIS A 158 8.55 -1.05 10.72
N HIS A 159 7.27 -1.01 11.10
CA HIS A 159 6.58 0.23 11.48
C HIS A 159 6.89 0.72 12.89
N ILE A 160 7.12 -0.19 13.84
CA ILE A 160 7.41 0.17 15.23
C ILE A 160 8.84 0.66 15.40
N GLU A 161 9.81 -0.06 14.80
CA GLU A 161 11.23 0.24 14.89
C GLU A 161 11.92 0.01 13.54
N PRO A 162 11.84 0.98 12.62
CA PRO A 162 12.35 0.85 11.26
C PRO A 162 13.89 0.75 11.16
N THR A 163 14.60 0.99 12.25
CA THR A 163 16.07 0.85 12.31
C THR A 163 16.52 -0.59 12.48
N VAL A 164 15.61 -1.51 12.81
CA VAL A 164 15.92 -2.94 12.94
C VAL A 164 16.22 -3.51 11.55
N PRO A 165 17.46 -4.01 11.32
CA PRO A 165 17.81 -4.58 10.02
C PRO A 165 17.06 -5.89 9.78
N HIS A 166 16.81 -6.23 8.51
CA HIS A 166 15.97 -7.36 8.11
C HIS A 166 16.41 -8.70 8.73
N TYR A 167 17.71 -8.93 8.91
CA TYR A 167 18.24 -10.17 9.50
C TYR A 167 17.94 -10.30 11.01
N HIS A 168 17.56 -9.22 11.70
CA HIS A 168 17.06 -9.23 13.08
C HIS A 168 15.54 -9.09 13.19
N ALA A 169 14.84 -8.75 12.09
CA ALA A 169 13.41 -8.47 12.10
C ALA A 169 12.59 -9.65 12.63
N ARG A 170 12.93 -10.89 12.28
CA ARG A 170 12.22 -12.09 12.78
C ARG A 170 12.37 -12.27 14.30
N LEU A 171 13.54 -11.96 14.85
CA LEU A 171 13.75 -12.01 16.31
C LEU A 171 12.94 -10.91 16.99
N ALA A 172 13.01 -9.69 16.49
CA ALA A 172 12.25 -8.55 17.01
C ALA A 172 10.73 -8.79 16.95
N THR A 173 10.21 -9.33 15.84
CA THR A 173 8.81 -9.73 15.71
C THR A 173 8.39 -10.79 16.74
N ARG A 174 9.25 -11.77 17.03
CA ARG A 174 8.97 -12.77 18.07
C ARG A 174 8.85 -12.12 19.45
N ILE A 175 9.73 -11.18 19.78
CA ILE A 175 9.67 -10.42 21.04
C ILE A 175 8.39 -9.58 21.07
N LEU A 176 8.06 -8.88 19.99
CA LEU A 176 6.85 -8.07 19.87
C LEU A 176 5.59 -8.91 20.14
N LYS A 177 5.47 -10.05 19.46
CA LYS A 177 4.35 -10.98 19.60
C LYS A 177 4.20 -11.49 21.04
N ASN A 178 5.30 -11.81 21.70
CA ASN A 178 5.27 -12.30 23.07
C ASN A 178 4.91 -11.20 24.08
N LYS A 179 5.39 -9.97 23.87
CA LYS A 179 5.11 -8.86 24.77
C LYS A 179 3.74 -8.23 24.57
N PHE A 180 3.23 -8.23 23.35
CA PHE A 180 1.98 -7.54 22.97
C PHE A 180 0.98 -8.44 22.23
N PRO A 181 0.68 -9.67 22.74
CA PRO A 181 -0.14 -10.64 22.01
C PRO A 181 -1.57 -10.16 21.71
N LYS A 182 -2.10 -9.22 22.52
CA LYS A 182 -3.48 -8.71 22.38
C LYS A 182 -3.65 -7.67 21.26
N VAL A 183 -2.57 -7.03 20.83
CA VAL A 183 -2.59 -5.97 19.81
C VAL A 183 -1.81 -6.33 18.55
N TYR A 184 -1.03 -7.40 18.59
CA TYR A 184 -0.27 -7.89 17.45
C TYR A 184 -1.20 -8.57 16.44
N LEU A 185 -1.21 -8.06 15.21
CA LEU A 185 -2.06 -8.58 14.15
C LEU A 185 -1.27 -9.55 13.26
N TYR A 186 -1.83 -10.73 13.07
CA TYR A 186 -1.23 -11.77 12.24
C TYR A 186 -2.31 -12.48 11.42
N ASN A 187 -2.10 -12.57 10.09
CA ASN A 187 -3.03 -13.25 9.21
C ASN A 187 -2.26 -14.20 8.25
N PRO A 188 -2.31 -15.52 8.47
CA PRO A 188 -1.59 -16.51 7.67
C PRO A 188 -2.29 -16.87 6.35
N THR A 189 -3.40 -16.22 6.02
CA THR A 189 -4.12 -16.50 4.78
C THR A 189 -3.21 -16.25 3.56
N PRO A 190 -3.15 -17.17 2.58
CA PRO A 190 -2.36 -17.00 1.38
C PRO A 190 -2.64 -15.67 0.67
N ILE A 191 -1.60 -15.02 0.17
CA ILE A 191 -1.67 -13.64 -0.37
C ILE A 191 -2.73 -13.47 -1.46
N TYR A 192 -2.90 -14.44 -2.37
CA TYR A 192 -3.90 -14.36 -3.43
C TYR A 192 -5.34 -14.38 -2.89
N LYS A 193 -5.60 -15.14 -1.81
CA LYS A 193 -6.91 -15.14 -1.12
C LYS A 193 -7.13 -13.84 -0.37
N SER A 194 -6.08 -13.33 0.31
CA SER A 194 -6.15 -12.05 1.01
C SER A 194 -6.37 -10.89 0.04
N LEU A 195 -5.67 -10.84 -1.09
CA LEU A 195 -5.88 -9.84 -2.14
C LEU A 195 -7.31 -9.87 -2.66
N TRP A 196 -7.83 -11.05 -2.96
CA TRP A 196 -9.21 -11.20 -3.40
C TRP A 196 -10.23 -10.75 -2.33
N HIS A 197 -9.99 -11.16 -1.09
CA HIS A 197 -10.83 -10.76 0.04
C HIS A 197 -10.89 -9.24 0.20
N ILE A 198 -9.74 -8.58 0.21
CA ILE A 198 -9.64 -7.13 0.35
C ILE A 198 -10.27 -6.42 -0.84
N ALA A 199 -9.95 -6.84 -2.06
CA ALA A 199 -10.48 -6.24 -3.28
C ALA A 199 -12.01 -6.29 -3.37
N THR A 200 -12.62 -7.31 -2.79
CA THR A 200 -14.08 -7.52 -2.86
C THR A 200 -14.86 -7.06 -1.63
N ASN A 201 -14.20 -6.87 -0.48
CA ASN A 201 -14.91 -6.55 0.76
C ASN A 201 -14.48 -5.20 1.38
N CYS A 202 -13.25 -4.74 1.14
CA CYS A 202 -12.78 -3.44 1.64
C CYS A 202 -13.10 -2.33 0.63
N VAL A 203 -14.38 -2.09 0.37
CA VAL A 203 -14.86 -1.19 -0.70
C VAL A 203 -15.08 0.23 -0.22
N ALA A 204 -15.68 0.40 0.96
CA ALA A 204 -16.01 1.70 1.51
C ALA A 204 -15.97 1.65 3.04
N VAL A 205 -15.56 2.75 3.63
CA VAL A 205 -15.57 2.94 5.08
C VAL A 205 -16.76 3.79 5.51
N LYS A 206 -17.24 3.58 6.74
CA LYS A 206 -18.16 4.48 7.45
C LYS A 206 -17.49 5.01 8.70
N LYS A 207 -17.82 6.24 9.07
CA LYS A 207 -17.35 6.81 10.33
C LYS A 207 -18.10 6.13 11.49
N ASP A 208 -17.34 5.72 12.50
CA ASP A 208 -17.85 5.36 13.80
C ASP A 208 -17.83 6.64 14.65
N TYR A 209 -19.01 7.14 15.05
CA TYR A 209 -19.10 8.43 15.75
C TYR A 209 -18.87 8.31 17.26
N GLU A 210 -18.92 7.10 17.82
CA GLU A 210 -18.65 6.86 19.24
C GLU A 210 -17.15 6.89 19.54
N ILE A 211 -16.36 6.36 18.58
CA ILE A 211 -14.90 6.36 18.65
C ILE A 211 -14.41 6.95 17.32
N ASP A 212 -13.58 7.99 17.34
CA ASP A 212 -13.12 8.69 16.12
C ASP A 212 -12.29 7.76 15.23
N ARG A 213 -12.98 6.85 14.53
CA ARG A 213 -12.41 5.88 13.60
C ARG A 213 -13.34 5.65 12.42
N TYR A 214 -12.77 5.06 11.36
CA TYR A 214 -13.53 4.60 10.19
C TYR A 214 -13.42 3.08 10.10
N VAL A 215 -14.55 2.41 9.96
CA VAL A 215 -14.64 0.95 9.83
C VAL A 215 -15.19 0.59 8.46
N TRP A 216 -14.80 -0.59 7.96
CA TRP A 216 -15.28 -1.07 6.67
C TRP A 216 -16.78 -1.36 6.74
N LYS A 217 -17.52 -0.94 5.71
CA LYS A 217 -18.92 -1.31 5.57
C LYS A 217 -18.98 -2.79 5.28
N GLN A 218 -19.54 -3.55 6.23
CA GLN A 218 -19.83 -4.96 5.98
C GLN A 218 -20.96 -5.07 4.93
N PRO A 219 -20.87 -6.00 3.95
CA PRO A 219 -21.99 -6.33 3.10
C PRO A 219 -23.16 -6.72 4.02
N ASN A 220 -24.35 -6.12 3.81
CA ASN A 220 -25.51 -6.40 4.63
C ASN A 220 -25.86 -7.90 4.56
N HIS A 221 -25.41 -8.68 5.53
CA HIS A 221 -25.88 -10.06 5.75
C HIS A 221 -27.26 -10.13 6.41
N ASN A 222 -27.86 -9.00 6.77
CA ASN A 222 -29.14 -8.93 7.48
C ASN A 222 -30.27 -8.43 6.57
N LYS A 223 -30.58 -9.16 5.51
CA LYS A 223 -31.91 -9.13 4.87
C LYS A 223 -32.20 -10.46 4.22
N ILE A 224 -32.07 -11.56 4.98
CA ILE A 224 -32.78 -12.81 4.71
C ILE A 224 -33.36 -13.24 6.05
N LYS A 225 -34.56 -12.74 6.35
CA LYS A 225 -35.54 -13.39 7.16
C LYS A 225 -36.64 -13.85 6.25
#